data_1326bbed782053bd54b198175c80e2ca
#
_entry.id   1326bbed782053bd54b198175c80e2ca
#
_cell.length_a   1.000
_cell.length_b   1.000
_cell.length_c   1.000
_cell.angle_alpha   90.00
_cell.angle_beta   90.00
_cell.angle_gamma   90.00
#
_symmetry.space_group_name_H-M   'P 1'
#
loop_
_entity.id
_entity.type
_entity.pdbx_description
1 polymer ?
#
loop_
_entity_poly.entity_id
_entity_poly.type
_entity_poly.pdbx_seq_one_letter_code
_entity_poly.pdbx_strand_id
1 'polypeptide(L)'
;MFFYCRCKTSPAALQFAINLCYNKLIMHREPAVTRRLAAGPDLSGRDRLRCLPHCGACISHTMPPHRCRCGAKGSCSMIKIAPSILSADFAYLARDIEKISTADYVHVDVMDGLFVPNISIGIPVVKSIRPTTALPLDVHLMIDRPVRYVEQFCDAGADIVTCHVEADTDENILSALDKIHAKGKKAGVVVKPKTPASAVLPFIDKVELILVMTVEPGFGGQKFMADMMPKVQAIRGYIDAMNPACELEVDGGVDGDTCKLCIASGANVLVAGSAVYKAADIPAKIKELRG
;
A
#
# COMPACT_ATOMS: atom_id res chain seq x y z
N MET A 1 -21.54 33.87 -33.09
CA MET A 1 -20.19 33.57 -33.63
C MET A 1 -19.27 33.38 -32.40
N PHE A 2 -19.25 32.17 -31.86
CA PHE A 2 -18.46 31.86 -30.65
C PHE A 2 -17.22 31.12 -31.08
N PHE A 3 -16.05 31.68 -30.85
CA PHE A 3 -14.77 31.06 -31.06
C PHE A 3 -14.48 30.08 -29.91
N TYR A 4 -14.46 28.79 -30.20
CA TYR A 4 -14.00 27.75 -29.31
C TYR A 4 -12.46 27.63 -29.47
N CYS A 5 -11.69 28.17 -28.52
CA CYS A 5 -10.25 28.01 -28.48
C CYS A 5 -9.93 26.65 -27.85
N ARG A 6 -9.62 25.65 -28.67
CA ARG A 6 -9.04 24.36 -28.23
C ARG A 6 -7.56 24.56 -27.91
N CYS A 7 -7.22 24.81 -26.66
CA CYS A 7 -5.83 24.62 -26.20
C CYS A 7 -5.50 23.13 -26.17
N LYS A 8 -4.73 22.68 -27.14
CA LYS A 8 -4.02 21.38 -27.09
C LYS A 8 -2.80 21.58 -26.19
N THR A 9 -2.93 21.34 -24.88
CA THR A 9 -1.77 21.21 -24.00
C THR A 9 -1.12 19.84 -24.25
N SER A 10 0.15 19.83 -24.59
CA SER A 10 0.89 18.57 -24.74
C SER A 10 1.08 17.90 -23.37
N PRO A 11 1.20 16.57 -23.31
CA PRO A 11 1.48 15.85 -22.05
C PRO A 11 2.68 16.40 -21.27
N ALA A 12 3.69 16.90 -21.98
CA ALA A 12 4.88 17.52 -21.40
C ALA A 12 4.58 18.86 -20.69
N ALA A 13 3.62 19.65 -21.18
CA ALA A 13 3.23 20.92 -20.56
C ALA A 13 2.42 20.68 -19.29
N LEU A 14 1.59 19.64 -19.25
CA LEU A 14 0.85 19.23 -18.05
C LEU A 14 1.81 18.71 -16.97
N GLN A 15 2.80 17.89 -17.35
CA GLN A 15 3.82 17.39 -16.44
C GLN A 15 4.68 18.53 -15.86
N PHE A 16 4.99 19.55 -16.68
CA PHE A 16 5.73 20.73 -16.22
C PHE A 16 4.91 21.58 -15.23
N ALA A 17 3.60 21.72 -15.46
CA ALA A 17 2.69 22.43 -14.55
C ALA A 17 2.52 21.70 -13.20
N ILE A 18 2.41 20.37 -13.21
CA ILE A 18 2.32 19.54 -12.00
C ILE A 18 3.63 19.65 -11.19
N ASN A 19 4.78 19.54 -11.84
CA ASN A 19 6.08 19.71 -11.17
C ASN A 19 6.29 21.12 -10.60
N LEU A 20 5.76 22.16 -11.29
CA LEU A 20 5.86 23.54 -10.80
C LEU A 20 4.95 23.78 -9.58
N CYS A 21 3.74 23.19 -9.57
CA CYS A 21 2.83 23.22 -8.42
C CYS A 21 3.42 22.45 -7.23
N TYR A 22 4.02 21.28 -7.47
CA TYR A 22 4.65 20.45 -6.44
C TYR A 22 5.85 21.17 -5.79
N ASN A 23 6.72 21.77 -6.60
CA ASN A 23 7.85 22.56 -6.09
C ASN A 23 7.40 23.82 -5.34
N LYS A 24 6.32 24.48 -5.76
CA LYS A 24 5.74 25.61 -5.03
C LYS A 24 5.14 25.19 -3.68
N LEU A 25 4.52 24.00 -3.58
CA LEU A 25 3.97 23.49 -2.33
C LEU A 25 5.08 23.14 -1.32
N ILE A 26 6.21 22.63 -1.80
CA ILE A 26 7.38 22.31 -0.96
C ILE A 26 8.11 23.58 -0.51
N MET A 27 8.28 24.56 -1.39
CA MET A 27 9.00 25.80 -1.08
C MET A 27 8.23 26.74 -0.13
N HIS A 28 6.91 26.58 0.02
CA HIS A 28 6.11 27.34 0.99
C HIS A 28 6.00 26.68 2.37
N ARG A 29 6.67 25.53 2.62
CA ARG A 29 6.74 24.85 3.92
C ARG A 29 8.08 25.02 4.63
N GLU A 30 8.84 26.07 4.34
CA GLU A 30 9.90 26.49 5.27
C GLU A 30 9.28 27.15 6.52
N PRO A 31 9.55 26.66 7.73
CA PRO A 31 9.07 27.30 8.96
C PRO A 31 9.79 28.63 9.12
N ALA A 32 9.04 29.68 9.33
CA ALA A 32 9.51 30.99 9.77
C ALA A 32 10.21 30.88 11.14
N VAL A 33 11.48 30.51 11.14
CA VAL A 33 12.39 30.52 12.30
C VAL A 33 13.66 31.23 11.90
N THR A 34 13.56 32.52 11.64
CA THR A 34 14.69 33.45 11.74
C THR A 34 14.19 34.91 11.73
N ARG A 35 13.60 35.34 12.84
CA ARG A 35 13.61 36.76 13.27
C ARG A 35 12.92 36.87 14.63
N ARG A 36 13.68 36.70 15.68
CA ARG A 36 13.60 37.43 16.97
C ARG A 36 14.62 36.86 17.94
N LEU A 37 15.84 37.34 17.82
CA LEU A 37 16.80 37.35 18.95
C LEU A 37 16.71 38.76 19.53
N ALA A 38 15.89 38.95 20.55
CA ALA A 38 16.06 39.97 21.58
C ALA A 38 15.01 39.73 22.68
N ALA A 39 15.48 39.69 23.91
CA ALA A 39 14.73 39.61 25.17
C ALA A 39 14.25 38.20 25.59
N GLY A 40 15.01 37.55 26.48
CA GLY A 40 14.54 36.41 27.26
C GLY A 40 13.57 36.85 28.37
N PRO A 41 12.72 35.94 28.76
CA PRO A 41 12.30 35.84 30.14
C PRO A 41 12.47 34.44 30.71
N ASP A 42 12.92 34.44 31.95
CA ASP A 42 12.62 33.60 33.11
C ASP A 42 12.07 32.18 32.84
N LEU A 43 12.89 31.16 33.16
CA LEU A 43 12.57 29.74 33.22
C LEU A 43 12.10 29.36 34.64
N SER A 44 10.84 29.67 35.00
CA SER A 44 10.17 29.09 36.15
C SER A 44 8.70 28.87 35.87
N GLY A 45 8.39 27.84 35.11
CA GLY A 45 7.01 27.42 34.84
C GLY A 45 6.99 25.95 34.41
N ARG A 46 6.60 25.06 35.34
CA ARG A 46 6.40 23.62 35.09
C ARG A 46 5.09 23.44 34.36
N ASP A 47 5.09 23.44 33.03
CA ASP A 47 3.96 22.94 32.27
C ASP A 47 4.17 21.46 31.91
N ARG A 48 3.51 20.61 32.70
CA ARG A 48 3.34 19.19 32.39
C ARG A 48 2.35 19.06 31.25
N LEU A 49 2.82 18.83 30.05
CA LEU A 49 1.98 18.36 28.93
C LEU A 49 1.43 16.98 29.32
N ARG A 50 0.13 16.92 29.62
CA ARG A 50 -0.62 15.69 29.85
C ARG A 50 -0.78 14.98 28.51
N CYS A 51 -0.16 13.81 28.37
CA CYS A 51 -0.51 12.86 27.34
C CYS A 51 -1.93 12.34 27.57
N LEU A 52 -2.75 12.35 26.54
CA LEU A 52 -4.10 11.79 26.58
C LEU A 52 -4.04 10.25 26.72
N PRO A 53 -4.98 9.59 27.43
CA PRO A 53 -4.86 8.21 27.91
C PRO A 53 -5.39 7.16 26.91
N HIS A 54 -4.93 7.16 25.63
CA HIS A 54 -5.37 6.16 24.64
C HIS A 54 -4.25 5.62 23.75
N CYS A 55 -2.98 5.77 24.13
CA CYS A 55 -1.89 5.06 23.45
C CYS A 55 -1.43 3.90 24.36
N GLY A 56 -1.88 2.68 24.07
CA GLY A 56 -1.57 1.47 24.86
C GLY A 56 -0.08 1.05 24.88
N ALA A 57 0.82 1.86 24.35
CA ALA A 57 2.25 1.60 24.28
C ALA A 57 3.08 2.30 25.40
N CYS A 58 2.44 3.04 26.32
CA CYS A 58 3.14 3.80 27.35
C CYS A 58 2.99 3.22 28.77
N ILE A 59 2.82 1.94 28.94
CA ILE A 59 2.82 1.28 30.27
C ILE A 59 3.99 0.29 30.35
N SER A 60 5.20 0.81 30.52
CA SER A 60 6.23 0.13 31.28
C SER A 60 7.26 1.16 31.78
N HIS A 61 7.31 1.30 33.09
CA HIS A 61 8.26 2.13 33.83
C HIS A 61 9.64 1.50 33.73
N THR A 62 10.49 1.91 32.79
CA THR A 62 11.96 1.83 32.84
C THR A 62 12.60 2.03 31.46
N MET A 63 12.30 3.11 30.77
CA MET A 63 13.13 3.51 29.63
C MET A 63 13.52 4.98 29.72
N PRO A 64 14.77 5.35 29.36
CA PRO A 64 15.20 6.75 29.28
C PRO A 64 14.41 7.46 28.15
N PRO A 65 14.22 8.79 28.22
CA PRO A 65 13.37 9.52 27.30
C PRO A 65 14.03 9.60 25.92
N HIS A 66 13.86 8.58 25.10
CA HIS A 66 14.11 8.70 23.68
C HIS A 66 12.95 9.51 23.09
N ARG A 67 13.29 10.67 22.52
CA ARG A 67 12.37 11.57 21.83
C ARG A 67 11.50 10.77 20.89
N CYS A 68 10.21 10.68 21.21
CA CYS A 68 9.19 10.27 20.24
C CYS A 68 9.26 11.27 19.08
N ARG A 69 9.80 10.88 17.94
CA ARG A 69 9.78 11.67 16.71
C ARG A 69 8.40 11.56 16.04
N CYS A 70 7.34 11.83 16.79
CA CYS A 70 6.04 12.11 16.21
C CYS A 70 6.05 13.56 15.75
N GLY A 71 6.63 13.81 14.58
CA GLY A 71 6.43 15.05 13.84
C GLY A 71 4.94 15.22 13.59
N ALA A 72 4.44 16.43 13.76
CA ALA A 72 3.06 16.86 13.75
C ALA A 72 2.17 16.10 12.75
N LYS A 73 1.03 15.55 13.26
CA LYS A 73 -0.16 15.10 12.52
C LYS A 73 0.04 13.91 11.56
N GLY A 74 0.73 12.84 11.98
CA GLY A 74 0.61 11.53 11.34
C GLY A 74 -0.25 10.64 12.23
N SER A 75 -1.37 10.14 11.74
CA SER A 75 -2.04 8.97 12.29
C SER A 75 -0.98 7.86 12.36
N CYS A 76 -0.73 7.29 13.54
CA CYS A 76 0.08 6.09 13.66
C CYS A 76 -0.75 4.96 13.04
N SER A 77 -0.69 4.79 11.72
CA SER A 77 -1.36 3.69 11.05
C SER A 77 -0.65 2.40 11.48
N MET A 78 -1.41 1.47 12.03
CA MET A 78 -0.89 0.14 12.41
C MET A 78 -0.41 -0.58 11.15
N ILE A 79 0.82 -1.13 11.20
CA ILE A 79 1.34 -1.94 10.10
C ILE A 79 0.54 -3.22 9.97
N LYS A 80 0.07 -3.50 8.77
CA LYS A 80 -0.70 -4.69 8.41
C LYS A 80 0.18 -5.68 7.66
N ILE A 81 -0.05 -6.96 7.89
CA ILE A 81 0.66 -8.05 7.23
C ILE A 81 -0.34 -8.86 6.40
N ALA A 82 0.00 -9.05 5.13
CA ALA A 82 -0.76 -9.76 4.12
C ALA A 82 0.06 -10.96 3.59
N PRO A 83 0.07 -12.13 4.26
CA PRO A 83 0.81 -13.27 3.73
C PRO A 83 0.25 -13.75 2.39
N SER A 84 1.15 -13.84 1.36
CA SER A 84 0.76 -14.37 0.05
C SER A 84 0.68 -15.88 0.05
N ILE A 85 -0.51 -16.41 -0.24
CA ILE A 85 -0.74 -17.85 -0.38
C ILE A 85 -0.08 -18.48 -1.61
N LEU A 86 0.53 -17.69 -2.48
CA LEU A 86 1.39 -18.21 -3.55
C LEU A 86 2.57 -19.04 -2.99
N SER A 87 2.95 -18.80 -1.73
CA SER A 87 3.99 -19.56 -1.00
C SER A 87 3.43 -20.68 -0.13
N ALA A 88 2.12 -20.88 -0.09
CA ALA A 88 1.45 -21.95 0.65
C ALA A 88 1.52 -23.29 -0.12
N ASP A 89 1.15 -24.37 0.55
CA ASP A 89 0.92 -25.67 -0.08
C ASP A 89 -0.49 -25.68 -0.73
N PHE A 90 -0.54 -25.60 -2.04
CA PHE A 90 -1.81 -25.54 -2.80
C PHE A 90 -2.69 -26.80 -2.61
N ALA A 91 -2.09 -27.94 -2.26
CA ALA A 91 -2.84 -29.15 -1.93
C ALA A 91 -3.59 -29.03 -0.58
N TYR A 92 -3.20 -28.08 0.28
CA TYR A 92 -3.74 -27.90 1.62
C TYR A 92 -3.95 -26.42 1.99
N LEU A 93 -4.45 -25.60 1.05
CA LEU A 93 -4.60 -24.16 1.22
C LEU A 93 -5.38 -23.77 2.48
N ALA A 94 -6.50 -24.43 2.79
CA ALA A 94 -7.29 -24.13 3.97
C ALA A 94 -6.47 -24.28 5.27
N ARG A 95 -5.69 -25.37 5.39
CA ARG A 95 -4.80 -25.62 6.53
C ARG A 95 -3.71 -24.54 6.63
N ASP A 96 -3.16 -24.12 5.51
CA ASP A 96 -2.07 -23.14 5.50
C ASP A 96 -2.58 -21.72 5.73
N ILE A 97 -3.81 -21.40 5.31
CA ILE A 97 -4.50 -20.14 5.64
C ILE A 97 -4.81 -20.07 7.15
N GLU A 98 -5.19 -21.17 7.80
CA GLU A 98 -5.41 -21.20 9.25
C GLU A 98 -4.14 -20.82 10.05
N LYS A 99 -2.95 -21.20 9.57
CA LYS A 99 -1.66 -20.86 10.22
C LYS A 99 -1.37 -19.35 10.25
N ILE A 100 -1.96 -18.58 9.33
CA ILE A 100 -1.78 -17.12 9.24
C ILE A 100 -2.94 -16.34 9.86
N SER A 101 -3.75 -16.96 10.73
CA SER A 101 -4.94 -16.34 11.35
C SER A 101 -4.63 -15.07 12.17
N THR A 102 -3.37 -14.83 12.54
CA THR A 102 -2.90 -13.60 13.22
C THR A 102 -2.53 -12.47 12.26
N ALA A 103 -2.62 -12.68 10.94
CA ALA A 103 -2.40 -11.66 9.91
C ALA A 103 -3.62 -10.73 9.78
N ASP A 104 -3.51 -9.72 8.93
CA ASP A 104 -4.56 -8.74 8.67
C ASP A 104 -5.32 -9.03 7.38
N TYR A 105 -4.63 -9.59 6.38
CA TYR A 105 -5.18 -9.99 5.08
C TYR A 105 -4.65 -11.36 4.66
N VAL A 106 -5.34 -12.00 3.72
CA VAL A 106 -4.83 -13.12 2.93
C VAL A 106 -4.57 -12.58 1.52
N HIS A 107 -3.31 -12.48 1.13
CA HIS A 107 -2.93 -12.01 -0.21
C HIS A 107 -3.00 -13.14 -1.23
N VAL A 108 -3.69 -12.89 -2.36
CA VAL A 108 -3.98 -13.89 -3.39
C VAL A 108 -3.49 -13.41 -4.75
N ASP A 109 -2.36 -13.95 -5.20
CA ASP A 109 -1.73 -13.62 -6.48
C ASP A 109 -2.39 -14.37 -7.63
N VAL A 110 -3.18 -13.67 -8.45
CA VAL A 110 -3.87 -14.22 -9.62
C VAL A 110 -3.10 -13.89 -10.89
N MET A 111 -2.68 -14.93 -11.62
CA MET A 111 -1.85 -14.81 -12.82
C MET A 111 -2.49 -15.60 -13.97
N ASP A 112 -2.54 -15.02 -15.17
CA ASP A 112 -3.23 -15.57 -16.34
C ASP A 112 -2.33 -16.15 -17.44
N GLY A 113 -1.00 -16.05 -17.28
CA GLY A 113 -0.03 -16.48 -18.28
C GLY A 113 0.10 -15.53 -19.49
N LEU A 114 -0.64 -14.42 -19.50
CA LEU A 114 -0.60 -13.42 -20.56
C LEU A 114 0.03 -12.11 -20.08
N PHE A 115 -0.46 -11.55 -18.98
CA PHE A 115 0.10 -10.35 -18.37
C PHE A 115 1.46 -10.61 -17.71
N VAL A 116 1.60 -11.81 -17.12
CA VAL A 116 2.86 -12.34 -16.57
C VAL A 116 3.08 -13.78 -17.06
N PRO A 117 4.35 -14.26 -17.17
CA PRO A 117 4.65 -15.58 -17.76
C PRO A 117 4.42 -16.72 -16.75
N ASN A 118 3.33 -16.70 -16.00
CA ASN A 118 2.95 -17.73 -15.03
C ASN A 118 1.43 -17.80 -14.93
N ILE A 119 0.90 -18.96 -14.53
CA ILE A 119 -0.51 -19.20 -14.22
C ILE A 119 -0.59 -19.69 -12.78
N SER A 120 -1.45 -19.09 -11.94
CA SER A 120 -1.51 -19.42 -10.52
C SER A 120 -2.92 -19.80 -10.07
N ILE A 121 -3.68 -18.83 -9.57
CA ILE A 121 -4.95 -18.99 -8.86
C ILE A 121 -6.08 -18.39 -9.71
N GLY A 122 -7.20 -19.09 -9.81
CA GLY A 122 -8.39 -18.59 -10.49
C GLY A 122 -9.58 -18.43 -9.55
N ILE A 123 -10.69 -17.91 -10.11
CA ILE A 123 -11.94 -17.66 -9.41
C ILE A 123 -12.44 -18.87 -8.57
N PRO A 124 -12.39 -20.13 -9.07
CA PRO A 124 -12.82 -21.30 -8.29
C PRO A 124 -12.02 -21.50 -6.99
N VAL A 125 -10.71 -21.18 -7.00
CA VAL A 125 -9.87 -21.31 -5.80
C VAL A 125 -10.22 -20.22 -4.79
N VAL A 126 -10.40 -18.95 -5.23
CA VAL A 126 -10.85 -17.85 -4.37
C VAL A 126 -12.17 -18.20 -3.69
N LYS A 127 -13.14 -18.71 -4.47
CA LYS A 127 -14.43 -19.16 -3.95
C LYS A 127 -14.28 -20.29 -2.93
N SER A 128 -13.36 -21.22 -3.14
CA SER A 128 -13.14 -22.37 -2.26
C SER A 128 -12.47 -21.98 -0.93
N ILE A 129 -11.55 -21.02 -0.94
CA ILE A 129 -10.86 -20.56 0.29
C ILE A 129 -11.70 -19.56 1.09
N ARG A 130 -12.65 -18.83 0.49
CA ARG A 130 -13.45 -17.84 1.20
C ARG A 130 -14.10 -18.36 2.48
N PRO A 131 -14.76 -19.53 2.51
CA PRO A 131 -15.39 -20.05 3.74
C PRO A 131 -14.39 -20.57 4.78
N THR A 132 -13.10 -20.68 4.47
CA THR A 132 -12.09 -21.23 5.39
C THR A 132 -11.42 -20.19 6.27
N THR A 133 -11.70 -18.90 6.07
CA THR A 133 -11.09 -17.84 6.86
C THR A 133 -12.05 -16.65 7.03
N ALA A 134 -11.96 -15.94 8.16
CA ALA A 134 -12.62 -14.66 8.38
C ALA A 134 -11.74 -13.46 7.95
N LEU A 135 -10.46 -13.68 7.65
CA LEU A 135 -9.57 -12.63 7.18
C LEU A 135 -10.03 -12.09 5.83
N PRO A 136 -9.95 -10.79 5.57
CA PRO A 136 -10.21 -10.23 4.26
C PRO A 136 -9.28 -10.83 3.21
N LEU A 137 -9.84 -11.19 2.04
CA LEU A 137 -9.09 -11.64 0.88
C LEU A 137 -8.69 -10.42 0.05
N ASP A 138 -7.39 -10.18 -0.03
CA ASP A 138 -6.78 -9.16 -0.87
C ASP A 138 -6.31 -9.83 -2.17
N VAL A 139 -7.06 -9.60 -3.25
CA VAL A 139 -6.89 -10.31 -4.52
C VAL A 139 -6.17 -9.41 -5.52
N HIS A 140 -4.91 -9.76 -5.78
CA HIS A 140 -4.01 -9.06 -6.69
C HIS A 140 -4.09 -9.67 -8.09
N LEU A 141 -4.64 -8.91 -9.04
CA LEU A 141 -4.87 -9.36 -10.41
C LEU A 141 -3.70 -8.99 -11.33
N MET A 142 -2.81 -9.95 -11.55
CA MET A 142 -1.76 -9.92 -12.59
C MET A 142 -2.32 -10.56 -13.88
N ILE A 143 -3.37 -9.97 -14.44
CA ILE A 143 -4.09 -10.48 -15.62
C ILE A 143 -4.29 -9.38 -16.66
N ASP A 144 -4.33 -9.78 -17.93
CA ASP A 144 -4.65 -8.90 -19.05
C ASP A 144 -6.12 -8.47 -18.99
N ARG A 145 -6.38 -7.17 -19.15
CA ARG A 145 -7.74 -6.58 -19.15
C ARG A 145 -8.62 -7.04 -17.98
N PRO A 146 -8.26 -6.70 -16.71
CA PRO A 146 -8.95 -7.18 -15.51
C PRO A 146 -10.43 -6.78 -15.45
N VAL A 147 -10.84 -5.72 -16.15
CA VAL A 147 -12.24 -5.25 -16.24
C VAL A 147 -13.24 -6.36 -16.62
N ARG A 148 -12.76 -7.43 -17.27
CA ARG A 148 -13.57 -8.60 -17.66
C ARG A 148 -13.92 -9.53 -16.49
N TYR A 149 -13.14 -9.49 -15.39
CA TYR A 149 -13.18 -10.52 -14.35
C TYR A 149 -13.38 -9.97 -12.92
N VAL A 150 -13.20 -8.68 -12.69
CA VAL A 150 -13.25 -8.09 -11.34
C VAL A 150 -14.55 -8.41 -10.59
N GLU A 151 -15.71 -8.37 -11.28
CA GLU A 151 -17.01 -8.69 -10.67
C GLU A 151 -17.06 -10.14 -10.21
N GLN A 152 -16.51 -11.06 -11.00
CA GLN A 152 -16.50 -12.49 -10.68
C GLN A 152 -15.59 -12.80 -9.49
N PHE A 153 -14.46 -12.09 -9.34
CA PHE A 153 -13.60 -12.20 -8.15
C PHE A 153 -14.29 -11.63 -6.91
N CYS A 154 -15.01 -10.51 -7.03
CA CYS A 154 -15.82 -9.97 -5.94
C CYS A 154 -16.89 -10.98 -5.50
N ASP A 155 -17.61 -11.57 -6.45
CA ASP A 155 -18.65 -12.57 -6.19
C ASP A 155 -18.08 -13.88 -5.62
N ALA A 156 -16.83 -14.21 -5.93
CA ALA A 156 -16.11 -15.34 -5.34
C ALA A 156 -15.67 -15.11 -3.89
N GLY A 157 -15.74 -13.86 -3.40
CA GLY A 157 -15.47 -13.53 -2.02
C GLY A 157 -14.23 -12.67 -1.78
N ALA A 158 -13.65 -12.04 -2.82
CA ALA A 158 -12.64 -11.01 -2.65
C ALA A 158 -13.21 -9.84 -1.84
N ASP A 159 -12.44 -9.30 -0.91
CA ASP A 159 -12.78 -8.11 -0.13
C ASP A 159 -12.06 -6.86 -0.64
N ILE A 160 -10.85 -7.05 -1.17
CA ILE A 160 -10.06 -6.05 -1.87
C ILE A 160 -9.69 -6.66 -3.23
N VAL A 161 -9.77 -5.89 -4.30
CA VAL A 161 -9.32 -6.30 -5.64
C VAL A 161 -8.40 -5.23 -6.19
N THR A 162 -7.17 -5.60 -6.52
CA THR A 162 -6.16 -4.70 -7.07
C THR A 162 -5.85 -5.05 -8.52
N CYS A 163 -5.77 -4.01 -9.37
CA CYS A 163 -5.52 -4.13 -10.81
C CYS A 163 -4.26 -3.36 -11.19
N HIS A 164 -3.39 -3.97 -12.00
CA HIS A 164 -2.24 -3.26 -12.56
C HIS A 164 -2.68 -2.14 -13.50
N VAL A 165 -2.09 -0.95 -13.32
CA VAL A 165 -2.34 0.19 -14.24
C VAL A 165 -1.84 -0.10 -15.66
N GLU A 166 -0.91 -1.04 -15.81
CA GLU A 166 -0.35 -1.46 -17.10
C GLU A 166 -1.16 -2.56 -17.80
N ALA A 167 -2.22 -3.07 -17.16
CA ALA A 167 -2.97 -4.22 -17.66
C ALA A 167 -4.05 -3.84 -18.69
N ASP A 168 -4.42 -2.56 -18.76
CA ASP A 168 -5.43 -2.04 -19.72
C ASP A 168 -5.26 -0.52 -19.88
N THR A 169 -6.14 0.13 -20.65
CA THR A 169 -6.21 1.59 -20.72
C THR A 169 -6.72 2.18 -19.40
N ASP A 170 -6.41 3.45 -19.12
CA ASP A 170 -6.85 4.14 -17.91
C ASP A 170 -8.39 4.10 -17.76
N GLU A 171 -9.13 4.26 -18.87
CA GLU A 171 -10.60 4.21 -18.87
C GLU A 171 -11.12 2.83 -18.45
N ASN A 172 -10.48 1.75 -18.91
CA ASN A 172 -10.87 0.39 -18.56
C ASN A 172 -10.49 0.05 -17.11
N ILE A 173 -9.35 0.54 -16.62
CA ILE A 173 -8.99 0.40 -15.19
C ILE A 173 -9.98 1.17 -14.32
N LEU A 174 -10.34 2.42 -14.66
CA LEU A 174 -11.37 3.19 -13.94
C LEU A 174 -12.71 2.45 -13.94
N SER A 175 -13.10 1.86 -15.08
CA SER A 175 -14.31 1.03 -15.16
C SER A 175 -14.23 -0.21 -14.27
N ALA A 176 -13.05 -0.84 -14.15
CA ALA A 176 -12.84 -1.97 -13.25
C ALA A 176 -13.02 -1.56 -11.78
N LEU A 177 -12.44 -0.41 -11.35
CA LEU A 177 -12.61 0.12 -10.00
C LEU A 177 -14.09 0.42 -9.69
N ASP A 178 -14.82 1.07 -10.61
CA ASP A 178 -16.24 1.36 -10.44
C ASP A 178 -17.08 0.06 -10.30
N LYS A 179 -16.74 -1.00 -11.03
CA LYS A 179 -17.40 -2.33 -10.90
C LYS A 179 -17.12 -3.00 -9.56
N ILE A 180 -15.88 -2.89 -9.05
CA ILE A 180 -15.52 -3.41 -7.73
C ILE A 180 -16.33 -2.70 -6.64
N HIS A 181 -16.41 -1.37 -6.71
CA HIS A 181 -17.22 -0.56 -5.78
C HIS A 181 -18.70 -0.88 -5.86
N ALA A 182 -19.24 -1.13 -7.07
CA ALA A 182 -20.63 -1.53 -7.26
C ALA A 182 -20.96 -2.87 -6.56
N LYS A 183 -19.96 -3.73 -6.35
CA LYS A 183 -20.06 -4.97 -5.55
C LYS A 183 -19.88 -4.72 -4.04
N GLY A 184 -19.70 -3.47 -3.60
CA GLY A 184 -19.45 -3.13 -2.20
C GLY A 184 -18.07 -3.58 -1.69
N LYS A 185 -17.09 -3.72 -2.59
CA LYS A 185 -15.73 -4.17 -2.28
C LYS A 185 -14.74 -3.02 -2.41
N LYS A 186 -13.57 -3.16 -1.78
CA LYS A 186 -12.48 -2.19 -1.89
C LYS A 186 -11.73 -2.39 -3.20
N ALA A 187 -11.38 -1.28 -3.84
CA ALA A 187 -10.63 -1.27 -5.09
C ALA A 187 -9.21 -0.75 -4.87
N GLY A 188 -8.26 -1.27 -5.64
CA GLY A 188 -6.89 -0.79 -5.61
C GLY A 188 -6.22 -0.84 -6.98
N VAL A 189 -5.10 -0.12 -7.09
CA VAL A 189 -4.23 -0.17 -8.27
C VAL A 189 -2.83 -0.60 -7.90
N VAL A 190 -2.16 -1.22 -8.88
CA VAL A 190 -0.81 -1.77 -8.73
C VAL A 190 0.12 -1.15 -9.77
N VAL A 191 1.37 -0.87 -9.38
CA VAL A 191 2.40 -0.39 -10.31
C VAL A 191 3.61 -1.32 -10.33
N LYS A 192 4.07 -1.66 -11.55
CA LYS A 192 5.29 -2.46 -11.79
C LYS A 192 6.56 -1.66 -11.45
N PRO A 193 7.72 -2.34 -11.30
CA PRO A 193 8.99 -1.65 -11.00
C PRO A 193 9.37 -0.57 -12.00
N LYS A 194 9.10 -0.76 -13.28
CA LYS A 194 9.46 0.22 -14.34
C LYS A 194 8.46 1.36 -14.51
N THR A 195 7.26 1.25 -13.94
CA THR A 195 6.20 2.25 -14.04
C THR A 195 6.47 3.38 -13.05
N PRO A 196 6.40 4.66 -13.46
CA PRO A 196 6.67 5.78 -12.57
C PRO A 196 5.57 5.94 -11.50
N ALA A 197 5.93 6.51 -10.35
CA ALA A 197 4.98 6.77 -9.25
C ALA A 197 3.75 7.60 -9.68
N SER A 198 3.92 8.52 -10.65
CA SER A 198 2.84 9.37 -11.16
C SER A 198 1.73 8.61 -11.89
N ALA A 199 1.96 7.35 -12.28
CA ALA A 199 0.96 6.54 -12.95
C ALA A 199 -0.27 6.21 -12.07
N VAL A 200 -0.16 6.35 -10.73
CA VAL A 200 -1.31 6.16 -9.82
C VAL A 200 -2.24 7.38 -9.74
N LEU A 201 -1.78 8.57 -10.17
CA LEU A 201 -2.52 9.82 -9.98
C LEU A 201 -3.92 9.84 -10.60
N PRO A 202 -4.17 9.26 -11.80
CA PRO A 202 -5.52 9.20 -12.35
C PRO A 202 -6.54 8.42 -11.51
N PHE A 203 -6.06 7.56 -10.59
CA PHE A 203 -6.87 6.61 -9.85
C PHE A 203 -6.96 6.93 -8.35
N ILE A 204 -6.10 7.82 -7.82
CA ILE A 204 -5.85 7.97 -6.39
C ILE A 204 -7.11 8.32 -5.57
N ASP A 205 -8.04 9.08 -6.14
CA ASP A 205 -9.30 9.48 -5.49
C ASP A 205 -10.35 8.35 -5.48
N LYS A 206 -10.07 7.24 -6.18
CA LYS A 206 -10.99 6.12 -6.39
C LYS A 206 -10.49 4.79 -5.83
N VAL A 207 -9.44 4.80 -5.01
CA VAL A 207 -8.86 3.57 -4.49
C VAL A 207 -8.71 3.61 -2.97
N GLU A 208 -8.89 2.46 -2.34
CA GLU A 208 -8.63 2.24 -0.92
C GLU A 208 -7.24 1.65 -0.67
N LEU A 209 -6.55 1.18 -1.74
CA LEU A 209 -5.23 0.58 -1.64
C LEU A 209 -4.41 0.85 -2.91
N ILE A 210 -3.13 1.19 -2.74
CA ILE A 210 -2.14 1.26 -3.82
C ILE A 210 -1.02 0.29 -3.50
N LEU A 211 -0.76 -0.66 -4.42
CA LEU A 211 0.29 -1.65 -4.31
C LEU A 211 1.50 -1.27 -5.17
N VAL A 212 2.68 -1.26 -4.57
CA VAL A 212 3.96 -1.10 -5.28
C VAL A 212 4.69 -2.42 -5.35
N MET A 213 4.94 -2.90 -6.56
CA MET A 213 5.78 -4.08 -6.75
C MET A 213 7.24 -3.78 -6.43
N THR A 214 7.83 -4.57 -5.55
CA THR A 214 9.26 -4.53 -5.18
C THR A 214 10.04 -5.71 -5.75
N VAL A 215 9.41 -6.40 -6.72
CA VAL A 215 9.98 -7.40 -7.64
C VAL A 215 9.26 -7.29 -8.98
N GLU A 216 9.76 -7.90 -10.05
CA GLU A 216 8.97 -8.07 -11.28
C GLU A 216 7.84 -9.07 -11.00
N PRO A 217 6.56 -8.75 -11.32
CA PRO A 217 5.43 -9.64 -11.07
C PRO A 217 5.54 -10.95 -11.86
N GLY A 218 4.98 -12.05 -11.30
CA GLY A 218 4.89 -13.34 -11.98
C GLY A 218 5.45 -14.54 -11.23
N PHE A 219 6.38 -14.36 -10.28
CA PHE A 219 6.97 -15.46 -9.50
C PHE A 219 7.19 -15.05 -8.05
N GLY A 220 6.96 -15.99 -7.13
CA GLY A 220 7.28 -15.80 -5.72
C GLY A 220 8.78 -16.00 -5.41
N GLY A 221 9.22 -15.55 -4.24
CA GLY A 221 10.56 -15.79 -3.71
C GLY A 221 11.70 -15.04 -4.39
N GLN A 222 11.40 -13.97 -5.13
CA GLN A 222 12.38 -13.12 -5.78
C GLN A 222 13.10 -12.21 -4.79
N LYS A 223 14.28 -11.69 -5.18
CA LYS A 223 15.06 -10.75 -4.39
C LYS A 223 14.42 -9.37 -4.40
N PHE A 224 14.30 -8.79 -3.20
CA PHE A 224 13.78 -7.44 -2.99
C PHE A 224 14.55 -6.36 -3.78
N MET A 225 13.82 -5.45 -4.41
CA MET A 225 14.35 -4.33 -5.17
C MET A 225 14.32 -3.06 -4.30
N ALA A 226 15.41 -2.78 -3.57
CA ALA A 226 15.50 -1.64 -2.66
C ALA A 226 15.42 -0.28 -3.37
N ASP A 227 15.74 -0.22 -4.66
CA ASP A 227 15.61 0.94 -5.53
C ASP A 227 14.14 1.36 -5.79
N MET A 228 13.16 0.56 -5.35
CA MET A 228 11.74 0.93 -5.35
C MET A 228 11.35 1.84 -4.17
N MET A 229 12.17 1.96 -3.13
CA MET A 229 11.81 2.74 -1.94
C MET A 229 11.54 4.23 -2.22
N PRO A 230 12.28 4.93 -3.12
CA PRO A 230 11.91 6.29 -3.52
C PRO A 230 10.51 6.38 -4.19
N LYS A 231 10.09 5.34 -4.93
CA LYS A 231 8.73 5.27 -5.50
C LYS A 231 7.68 5.13 -4.40
N VAL A 232 7.91 4.25 -3.41
CA VAL A 232 7.03 4.09 -2.25
C VAL A 232 6.87 5.43 -1.51
N GLN A 233 7.96 6.16 -1.26
CA GLN A 233 7.93 7.48 -0.62
C GLN A 233 7.14 8.51 -1.44
N ALA A 234 7.33 8.54 -2.76
CA ALA A 234 6.60 9.44 -3.64
C ALA A 234 5.09 9.18 -3.62
N ILE A 235 4.68 7.89 -3.69
CA ILE A 235 3.27 7.50 -3.64
C ILE A 235 2.67 7.79 -2.25
N ARG A 236 3.42 7.57 -1.15
CA ARG A 236 2.98 7.99 0.20
C ARG A 236 2.71 9.49 0.23
N GLY A 237 3.58 10.31 -0.36
CA GLY A 237 3.36 11.76 -0.46
C GLY A 237 2.10 12.12 -1.25
N TYR A 238 1.76 11.39 -2.32
CA TYR A 238 0.50 11.59 -3.06
C TYR A 238 -0.72 11.19 -2.22
N ILE A 239 -0.66 10.03 -1.55
CA ILE A 239 -1.73 9.55 -0.66
C ILE A 239 -2.00 10.55 0.46
N ASP A 240 -0.95 11.01 1.15
CA ASP A 240 -1.09 11.97 2.27
C ASP A 240 -1.72 13.31 1.83
N ALA A 241 -1.49 13.70 0.57
CA ALA A 241 -2.01 14.95 0.01
C ALA A 241 -3.43 14.84 -0.56
N MET A 242 -3.80 13.68 -1.14
CA MET A 242 -5.01 13.55 -1.96
C MET A 242 -6.03 12.57 -1.37
N ASN A 243 -5.58 11.43 -0.80
CA ASN A 243 -6.45 10.39 -0.23
C ASN A 243 -5.82 9.76 1.03
N PRO A 244 -5.79 10.47 2.17
CA PRO A 244 -5.10 10.03 3.40
C PRO A 244 -5.62 8.71 4.00
N ALA A 245 -6.79 8.24 3.57
CA ALA A 245 -7.38 6.98 4.01
C ALA A 245 -6.88 5.77 3.20
N CYS A 246 -6.24 6.01 2.04
CA CYS A 246 -5.73 4.96 1.17
C CYS A 246 -4.51 4.26 1.80
N GLU A 247 -4.51 2.94 1.76
CA GLU A 247 -3.40 2.11 2.21
C GLU A 247 -2.31 2.05 1.14
N LEU A 248 -1.05 1.97 1.58
CA LEU A 248 0.10 1.79 0.71
C LEU A 248 0.72 0.43 0.99
N GLU A 249 0.57 -0.46 0.05
CA GLU A 249 1.04 -1.82 0.12
C GLU A 249 2.33 -2.00 -0.69
N VAL A 250 3.18 -2.93 -0.26
CA VAL A 250 4.35 -3.39 -1.01
C VAL A 250 4.33 -4.90 -1.14
N ASP A 251 4.66 -5.41 -2.33
CA ASP A 251 4.76 -6.84 -2.61
C ASP A 251 6.05 -7.17 -3.35
N GLY A 252 6.76 -8.15 -2.78
CA GLY A 252 7.96 -8.74 -3.36
C GLY A 252 9.20 -8.68 -2.47
N GLY A 253 9.68 -9.85 -2.02
CA GLY A 253 10.92 -10.00 -1.27
C GLY A 253 10.90 -9.40 0.14
N VAL A 254 9.71 -9.23 0.74
CA VAL A 254 9.57 -8.72 2.10
C VAL A 254 9.92 -9.78 3.13
N ASP A 255 10.85 -9.45 4.03
CA ASP A 255 11.35 -10.26 5.14
C ASP A 255 11.63 -9.39 6.39
N GLY A 256 12.26 -9.95 7.42
CA GLY A 256 12.53 -9.25 8.68
C GLY A 256 13.46 -8.03 8.58
N ASP A 257 14.25 -7.92 7.52
CA ASP A 257 15.14 -6.80 7.27
C ASP A 257 14.52 -5.78 6.31
N THR A 258 13.96 -6.26 5.21
CA THR A 258 13.38 -5.40 4.16
C THR A 258 12.07 -4.74 4.60
N CYS A 259 11.29 -5.36 5.53
CA CYS A 259 10.08 -4.75 6.10
C CYS A 259 10.36 -3.38 6.71
N LYS A 260 11.50 -3.21 7.38
CA LYS A 260 11.91 -1.94 8.01
C LYS A 260 12.12 -0.83 6.98
N LEU A 261 12.68 -1.18 5.81
CA LEU A 261 12.87 -0.25 4.69
C LEU A 261 11.52 0.18 4.10
N CYS A 262 10.60 -0.77 3.94
CA CYS A 262 9.25 -0.51 3.44
C CYS A 262 8.47 0.43 4.37
N ILE A 263 8.47 0.14 5.68
CA ILE A 263 7.80 0.95 6.71
C ILE A 263 8.42 2.36 6.78
N ALA A 264 9.75 2.46 6.77
CA ALA A 264 10.44 3.75 6.78
C ALA A 264 10.15 4.58 5.52
N SER A 265 9.80 3.93 4.41
CA SER A 265 9.40 4.58 3.14
C SER A 265 7.91 4.93 3.09
N GLY A 266 7.13 4.56 4.11
CA GLY A 266 5.72 4.94 4.23
C GLY A 266 4.71 3.86 3.86
N ALA A 267 5.14 2.62 3.57
CA ALA A 267 4.22 1.50 3.42
C ALA A 267 3.57 1.16 4.78
N ASN A 268 2.29 0.81 4.76
CA ASN A 268 1.53 0.37 5.93
C ASN A 268 0.87 -1.00 5.75
N VAL A 269 0.98 -1.61 4.57
CA VAL A 269 0.62 -3.00 4.30
C VAL A 269 1.81 -3.71 3.67
N LEU A 270 2.17 -4.88 4.18
CA LEU A 270 3.35 -5.65 3.76
C LEU A 270 2.93 -7.05 3.31
N VAL A 271 3.13 -7.34 2.02
CA VAL A 271 2.93 -8.69 1.49
C VAL A 271 4.20 -9.51 1.71
N ALA A 272 4.07 -10.63 2.43
CA ALA A 272 5.18 -11.52 2.73
C ALA A 272 4.76 -12.98 2.48
N GLY A 273 5.34 -13.62 1.46
CA GLY A 273 5.06 -15.01 1.13
C GLY A 273 6.03 -15.96 1.84
N SER A 274 7.15 -16.26 1.20
CA SER A 274 8.13 -17.26 1.65
C SER A 274 8.71 -16.98 3.04
N ALA A 275 8.86 -15.71 3.43
CA ALA A 275 9.34 -15.32 4.75
C ALA A 275 8.39 -15.78 5.87
N VAL A 276 7.08 -15.79 5.60
CA VAL A 276 6.07 -16.27 6.55
C VAL A 276 5.91 -17.77 6.49
N TYR A 277 5.65 -18.34 5.32
CA TYR A 277 5.31 -19.77 5.19
C TYR A 277 6.47 -20.73 5.46
N LYS A 278 7.74 -20.27 5.36
CA LYS A 278 8.94 -21.07 5.72
C LYS A 278 9.39 -20.84 7.16
N ALA A 279 8.73 -19.96 7.94
CA ALA A 279 9.08 -19.74 9.32
C ALA A 279 8.69 -20.94 10.21
N ALA A 280 9.52 -21.26 11.19
CA ALA A 280 9.22 -22.30 12.17
C ALA A 280 8.04 -21.91 13.08
N ASP A 281 7.87 -20.60 13.35
CA ASP A 281 6.76 -20.02 14.10
C ASP A 281 6.16 -18.88 13.27
N ILE A 282 5.05 -19.16 12.57
CA ILE A 282 4.36 -18.22 11.69
C ILE A 282 3.78 -17.02 12.45
N PRO A 283 3.05 -17.19 13.57
CA PRO A 283 2.58 -16.07 14.38
C PRO A 283 3.70 -15.15 14.86
N ALA A 284 4.82 -15.70 15.34
CA ALA A 284 5.98 -14.90 15.74
C ALA A 284 6.58 -14.12 14.58
N LYS A 285 6.66 -14.71 13.37
CA LYS A 285 7.16 -14.05 12.16
C LYS A 285 6.24 -12.91 11.73
N ILE A 286 4.92 -13.10 11.74
CA ILE A 286 3.94 -12.04 11.44
C ILE A 286 4.11 -10.88 12.43
N LYS A 287 4.29 -11.17 13.72
CA LYS A 287 4.55 -10.14 14.74
C LYS A 287 5.87 -9.40 14.49
N GLU A 288 6.94 -10.11 14.14
CA GLU A 288 8.25 -9.52 13.81
C GLU A 288 8.14 -8.55 12.62
N LEU A 289 7.40 -8.90 11.56
CA LEU A 289 7.23 -8.07 10.38
C LEU A 289 6.45 -6.77 10.66
N ARG A 290 5.64 -6.73 11.70
CA ARG A 290 4.94 -5.50 12.12
C ARG A 290 5.84 -4.48 12.81
N GLY A 291 6.97 -4.89 13.36
CA GLY A 291 7.93 -4.03 14.09
C GLY A 291 7.76 -4.08 15.59
#